data_9c89b3391acaebf94a4e2b2bd481f80e
#
_entry.id   9c89b3391acaebf94a4e2b2bd481f80e
#
_cell.length_a   1.000
_cell.length_b   1.000
_cell.length_c   1.000
_cell.angle_alpha   90.00
_cell.angle_beta   90.00
_cell.angle_gamma   90.00
#
_symmetry.space_group_name_H-M   'P 1'
#
loop_
_entity.id
_entity.type
_entity.pdbx_description
1 polymer ?
#
loop_
_entity_poly.entity_id
_entity_poly.type
_entity_poly.pdbx_seq_one_letter_code
_entity_poly.pdbx_strand_id
1 'polypeptide(L)'
;MNEIIQYIITFLLYDNEVAANQVGYTADESQWSNYRVVIVPNGHLGKEIVMPNLEEVKVEPLGETAQDGKNRWIIRTDIIYNTFFFISRAEGLINNQRDKHGRFLAEYSILGKQNRLMIPTVDEYARMLMKLLDLPLPTPSFSHVYLTHDVDSIAHYRHVRGVVGGILRGQWLKVLASLRDIHNDPAFTFSWLISQDKKVANAKCIYFIKDTLGKGYDYPQYDLYGKDFEIVEQLIENSGAKMGIHSSYYGSLSTTVELYGHIVDQPTFLPQKQIYHRSHYLNCSIDQMQRWADLLISDDFTMMFPDQVGFRLQTTRAVRWINPQTMELTNLVLHPLTVMDCTLSNPQYMNLSEDEAYFECQRLFEKIHKNAGEVVLLWHNTIITDDGYHRSLYPKLLSLLKCE
;
A
#
# COMPACT_ATOMS: atom_id res chain seq x y z
N MET A 1 -15.37 19.48 -5.98
CA MET A 1 -14.54 19.51 -7.23
C MET A 1 -13.29 20.35 -7.06
N ASN A 2 -13.40 21.64 -6.72
CA ASN A 2 -12.21 22.50 -6.55
C ASN A 2 -11.23 21.97 -5.50
N GLU A 3 -11.72 21.42 -4.38
CA GLU A 3 -10.88 20.83 -3.33
C GLU A 3 -10.05 19.64 -3.86
N ILE A 4 -10.64 18.76 -4.67
CA ILE A 4 -9.95 17.62 -5.27
C ILE A 4 -8.86 18.07 -6.24
N ILE A 5 -9.17 19.06 -7.10
CA ILE A 5 -8.21 19.62 -8.06
C ILE A 5 -7.05 20.25 -7.30
N GLN A 6 -7.34 21.06 -6.28
CA GLN A 6 -6.31 21.68 -5.45
C GLN A 6 -5.47 20.64 -4.72
N TYR A 7 -6.08 19.61 -4.14
CA TYR A 7 -5.38 18.51 -3.50
C TYR A 7 -4.41 17.83 -4.48
N ILE A 8 -4.89 17.48 -5.70
CA ILE A 8 -4.05 16.80 -6.69
C ILE A 8 -2.88 17.68 -7.13
N ILE A 9 -3.12 18.98 -7.40
CA ILE A 9 -2.05 19.92 -7.78
C ILE A 9 -1.01 20.02 -6.65
N THR A 10 -1.46 20.20 -5.41
CA THR A 10 -0.58 20.30 -4.23
C THR A 10 0.21 19.00 -4.03
N PHE A 11 -0.46 17.84 -4.16
CA PHE A 11 0.18 16.53 -4.09
C PHE A 11 1.28 16.36 -5.17
N LEU A 12 1.00 16.74 -6.43
CA LEU A 12 1.98 16.69 -7.51
C LEU A 12 3.17 17.61 -7.25
N LEU A 13 3.02 18.65 -6.44
CA LEU A 13 4.07 19.60 -6.07
C LEU A 13 4.69 19.34 -4.70
N TYR A 14 4.55 18.11 -4.17
CA TYR A 14 5.12 17.73 -2.87
C TYR A 14 4.72 18.70 -1.75
N ASP A 15 3.40 18.97 -1.67
CA ASP A 15 2.75 19.84 -0.69
C ASP A 15 3.20 21.31 -0.69
N ASN A 16 3.77 21.77 -1.83
CA ASN A 16 4.14 23.18 -2.00
C ASN A 16 2.93 24.02 -2.45
N GLU A 17 2.17 24.52 -1.49
CA GLU A 17 0.96 25.34 -1.74
C GLU A 17 1.26 26.63 -2.50
N VAL A 18 2.42 27.26 -2.28
CA VAL A 18 2.81 28.49 -2.97
C VAL A 18 3.01 28.22 -4.46
N ALA A 19 3.66 27.12 -4.80
CA ALA A 19 3.85 26.71 -6.17
C ALA A 19 2.53 26.25 -6.82
N ALA A 20 1.62 25.64 -6.06
CA ALA A 20 0.31 25.21 -6.54
C ALA A 20 -0.53 26.37 -7.11
N ASN A 21 -0.40 27.57 -6.54
CA ASN A 21 -1.07 28.77 -7.05
C ASN A 21 -0.58 29.23 -8.43
N GLN A 22 0.56 28.70 -8.91
CA GLN A 22 1.09 28.99 -10.24
C GLN A 22 0.57 28.02 -11.32
N VAL A 23 -0.25 27.03 -10.94
CA VAL A 23 -0.82 26.02 -11.83
C VAL A 23 -2.30 26.26 -12.02
N GLY A 24 -2.72 26.47 -13.26
CA GLY A 24 -4.13 26.57 -13.64
C GLY A 24 -4.66 25.24 -14.20
N TYR A 25 -5.90 24.91 -13.87
CA TYR A 25 -6.63 23.78 -14.46
C TYR A 25 -7.88 24.33 -15.15
N THR A 26 -7.73 24.73 -16.42
CA THR A 26 -8.79 25.44 -17.16
C THR A 26 -8.65 25.29 -18.67
N ALA A 27 -9.79 25.16 -19.35
CA ALA A 27 -9.90 25.23 -20.82
C ALA A 27 -10.13 26.65 -21.32
N ASP A 28 -10.41 27.63 -20.44
CA ASP A 28 -10.64 29.04 -20.82
C ASP A 28 -9.31 29.74 -21.08
N GLU A 29 -9.00 29.94 -22.34
CA GLU A 29 -7.75 30.57 -22.80
C GLU A 29 -7.57 32.01 -22.27
N SER A 30 -8.65 32.72 -21.97
CA SER A 30 -8.59 34.07 -21.41
C SER A 30 -7.96 34.10 -20.01
N GLN A 31 -7.95 32.99 -19.31
CA GLN A 31 -7.38 32.86 -17.97
C GLN A 31 -5.91 32.35 -17.96
N TRP A 32 -5.42 31.84 -19.09
CA TRP A 32 -4.09 31.22 -19.14
C TRP A 32 -2.96 32.14 -18.70
N SER A 33 -3.09 33.43 -19.01
CA SER A 33 -2.11 34.45 -18.61
C SER A 33 -1.92 34.59 -17.10
N ASN A 34 -2.85 34.08 -16.29
CA ASN A 34 -2.77 34.13 -14.82
C ASN A 34 -1.82 33.10 -14.23
N TYR A 35 -1.39 32.11 -15.01
CA TYR A 35 -0.64 30.95 -14.51
C TYR A 35 0.70 30.78 -15.23
N ARG A 36 1.66 30.16 -14.57
CA ARG A 36 2.91 29.73 -15.18
C ARG A 36 2.77 28.40 -15.93
N VAL A 37 1.93 27.50 -15.41
CA VAL A 37 1.59 26.23 -16.05
C VAL A 37 0.08 26.11 -16.11
N VAL A 38 -0.44 25.83 -17.29
CA VAL A 38 -1.86 25.54 -17.50
C VAL A 38 -2.02 24.08 -17.89
N ILE A 39 -2.86 23.36 -17.18
CA ILE A 39 -3.27 21.99 -17.51
C ILE A 39 -4.67 22.08 -18.11
N VAL A 40 -4.81 21.59 -19.34
CA VAL A 40 -6.10 21.67 -20.06
C VAL A 40 -6.96 20.46 -19.70
N PRO A 41 -8.15 20.68 -19.09
CA PRO A 41 -9.07 19.60 -18.75
C PRO A 41 -9.57 18.83 -19.96
N ASN A 42 -9.65 17.49 -19.87
CA ASN A 42 -10.33 16.65 -20.87
C ASN A 42 -11.87 16.62 -20.70
N GLY A 43 -12.38 17.18 -19.60
CA GLY A 43 -13.80 17.28 -19.29
C GLY A 43 -14.42 16.06 -18.63
N HIS A 44 -13.64 15.05 -18.23
CA HIS A 44 -14.14 13.81 -17.60
C HIS A 44 -14.18 13.90 -16.06
N LEU A 45 -13.33 14.72 -15.44
CA LEU A 45 -13.28 14.82 -13.98
C LEU A 45 -14.66 15.25 -13.40
N GLY A 46 -15.21 14.41 -12.54
CA GLY A 46 -16.52 14.63 -11.91
C GLY A 46 -17.72 14.36 -12.82
N LYS A 47 -17.52 13.72 -13.95
CA LYS A 47 -18.58 13.30 -14.86
C LYS A 47 -18.49 11.80 -15.12
N GLU A 48 -17.91 11.40 -16.20
CA GLU A 48 -17.78 10.02 -16.62
C GLU A 48 -16.37 9.49 -16.35
N ILE A 49 -16.27 8.31 -15.79
CA ILE A 49 -14.99 7.61 -15.63
C ILE A 49 -14.64 6.94 -16.94
N VAL A 50 -13.56 7.40 -17.55
CA VAL A 50 -12.98 6.82 -18.78
C VAL A 50 -11.54 6.41 -18.57
N MET A 51 -11.04 5.46 -19.36
CA MET A 51 -9.64 5.08 -19.29
C MET A 51 -8.74 6.26 -19.62
N PRO A 52 -7.70 6.54 -18.81
CA PRO A 52 -6.78 7.63 -19.09
C PRO A 52 -5.91 7.33 -20.31
N ASN A 53 -5.52 8.39 -21.02
CA ASN A 53 -4.47 8.27 -22.01
C ASN A 53 -3.10 8.36 -21.34
N LEU A 54 -2.30 7.30 -21.45
CA LEU A 54 -0.96 7.17 -20.88
C LEU A 54 0.17 7.37 -21.89
N GLU A 55 -0.15 7.94 -23.06
CA GLU A 55 0.86 8.36 -24.03
C GLU A 55 1.75 9.47 -23.46
N GLU A 56 2.80 9.82 -24.21
CA GLU A 56 3.69 10.91 -23.86
C GLU A 56 2.93 12.21 -23.59
N VAL A 57 3.27 12.88 -22.51
CA VAL A 57 2.61 14.14 -22.10
C VAL A 57 3.02 15.25 -23.07
N LYS A 58 2.04 15.87 -23.74
CA LYS A 58 2.26 16.99 -24.65
C LYS A 58 2.37 18.28 -23.86
N VAL A 59 3.54 18.91 -23.94
CA VAL A 59 3.84 20.20 -23.30
C VAL A 59 4.24 21.20 -24.38
N GLU A 60 3.61 22.35 -24.37
CA GLU A 60 3.82 23.42 -25.33
C GLU A 60 4.13 24.75 -24.60
N PRO A 61 4.97 25.65 -25.19
CA PRO A 61 5.12 26.98 -24.66
C PRO A 61 3.85 27.79 -24.87
N LEU A 62 3.47 28.61 -23.92
CA LEU A 62 2.30 29.48 -24.01
C LEU A 62 2.53 30.70 -24.93
N GLY A 63 3.75 30.91 -25.40
CA GLY A 63 4.11 32.01 -26.30
C GLY A 63 4.43 33.36 -25.62
N GLU A 64 4.06 33.51 -24.36
CA GLU A 64 4.33 34.70 -23.55
C GLU A 64 5.17 34.34 -22.32
N THR A 65 6.16 35.19 -22.01
CA THR A 65 6.87 35.07 -20.72
C THR A 65 6.01 35.67 -19.61
N ALA A 66 6.11 35.09 -18.40
CA ALA A 66 5.51 35.70 -17.22
C ALA A 66 6.12 37.09 -16.93
N GLN A 67 5.45 37.94 -16.14
CA GLN A 67 5.95 39.26 -15.77
C GLN A 67 7.33 39.21 -15.05
N ASP A 68 7.66 38.07 -14.45
CA ASP A 68 8.94 37.81 -13.81
C ASP A 68 10.04 37.32 -14.77
N GLY A 69 9.78 37.33 -16.07
CA GLY A 69 10.71 36.87 -17.12
C GLY A 69 10.80 35.36 -17.32
N LYS A 70 9.95 34.60 -16.62
CA LYS A 70 9.96 33.12 -16.68
C LYS A 70 9.01 32.59 -17.75
N ASN A 71 9.37 31.48 -18.36
CA ASN A 71 8.56 30.82 -19.38
C ASN A 71 7.22 30.33 -18.81
N ARG A 72 6.22 30.30 -19.69
CA ARG A 72 4.87 29.73 -19.42
C ARG A 72 4.65 28.51 -20.27
N TRP A 73 3.84 27.57 -19.75
CA TRP A 73 3.65 26.26 -20.35
C TRP A 73 2.21 25.84 -20.39
N ILE A 74 1.81 25.14 -21.44
CA ILE A 74 0.51 24.47 -21.58
C ILE A 74 0.77 22.97 -21.60
N ILE A 75 0.06 22.23 -20.74
CA ILE A 75 0.01 20.78 -20.73
C ILE A 75 -1.32 20.35 -21.33
N ARG A 76 -1.29 19.80 -22.56
CA ARG A 76 -2.48 19.33 -23.28
C ARG A 76 -3.01 17.99 -22.78
N THR A 77 -2.19 17.21 -22.12
CA THR A 77 -2.59 15.97 -21.45
C THR A 77 -3.18 16.29 -20.10
N ASP A 78 -4.39 15.82 -19.80
CA ASP A 78 -5.01 16.05 -18.49
C ASP A 78 -4.38 15.16 -17.40
N ILE A 79 -3.24 15.62 -16.89
CA ILE A 79 -2.50 14.91 -15.81
C ILE A 79 -3.23 14.96 -14.47
N ILE A 80 -4.19 15.89 -14.29
CA ILE A 80 -5.02 15.95 -13.08
C ILE A 80 -6.03 14.81 -13.11
N TYR A 81 -6.73 14.62 -14.23
CA TYR A 81 -7.64 13.48 -14.38
C TYR A 81 -6.91 12.14 -14.31
N ASN A 82 -5.75 12.00 -14.96
CA ASN A 82 -4.96 10.78 -14.91
C ASN A 82 -4.52 10.47 -13.47
N THR A 83 -4.06 11.47 -12.71
CA THR A 83 -3.71 11.31 -11.30
C THR A 83 -4.93 10.87 -10.49
N PHE A 84 -6.06 11.59 -10.62
CA PHE A 84 -7.32 11.22 -9.99
C PHE A 84 -7.68 9.76 -10.27
N PHE A 85 -7.64 9.34 -11.52
CA PHE A 85 -8.00 7.98 -11.94
C PHE A 85 -7.24 6.89 -11.16
N PHE A 86 -5.93 7.07 -10.99
CA PHE A 86 -5.10 6.07 -10.29
C PHE A 86 -5.24 6.14 -8.78
N ILE A 87 -5.12 7.32 -8.17
CA ILE A 87 -5.11 7.45 -6.71
C ILE A 87 -6.50 7.20 -6.08
N SER A 88 -7.58 7.42 -6.84
CA SER A 88 -8.95 7.09 -6.42
C SER A 88 -9.33 5.64 -6.68
N ARG A 89 -8.53 4.91 -7.48
CA ARG A 89 -8.85 3.57 -7.98
C ARG A 89 -10.10 3.51 -8.87
N ALA A 90 -10.37 4.58 -9.61
CA ALA A 90 -11.55 4.71 -10.46
C ALA A 90 -11.68 3.60 -11.52
N GLU A 91 -10.57 2.96 -11.93
CA GLU A 91 -10.59 1.81 -12.84
C GLU A 91 -11.53 0.69 -12.36
N GLY A 92 -11.62 0.50 -11.04
CA GLY A 92 -12.48 -0.51 -10.44
C GLY A 92 -13.99 -0.30 -10.67
N LEU A 93 -14.42 0.89 -11.10
CA LEU A 93 -15.82 1.21 -11.43
C LEU A 93 -16.19 0.84 -12.88
N ILE A 94 -15.23 0.86 -13.80
CA ILE A 94 -15.45 0.62 -15.21
C ILE A 94 -14.91 -0.73 -15.69
N ASN A 95 -14.13 -1.42 -14.86
CA ASN A 95 -13.61 -2.75 -15.12
C ASN A 95 -14.02 -3.71 -14.01
N ASN A 96 -14.93 -4.61 -14.33
CA ASN A 96 -15.53 -5.56 -13.38
C ASN A 96 -14.80 -6.91 -13.31
N GLN A 97 -13.66 -7.07 -13.99
CA GLN A 97 -12.89 -8.31 -13.95
C GLN A 97 -12.36 -8.56 -12.53
N ARG A 98 -12.61 -9.77 -12.01
CA ARG A 98 -12.15 -10.20 -10.68
C ARG A 98 -11.72 -11.66 -10.75
N ASP A 99 -10.74 -12.03 -9.92
CA ASP A 99 -10.37 -13.43 -9.73
C ASP A 99 -11.40 -14.17 -8.83
N LYS A 100 -11.14 -15.43 -8.58
CA LYS A 100 -11.99 -16.28 -7.71
C LYS A 100 -12.13 -15.75 -6.27
N HIS A 101 -11.29 -14.83 -5.86
CA HIS A 101 -11.30 -14.17 -4.54
C HIS A 101 -11.91 -12.76 -4.58
N GLY A 102 -12.46 -12.35 -5.72
CA GLY A 102 -13.02 -11.00 -5.89
C GLY A 102 -11.97 -9.89 -6.04
N ARG A 103 -10.69 -10.25 -6.25
CA ARG A 103 -9.60 -9.29 -6.35
C ARG A 103 -9.38 -8.81 -7.78
N PHE A 104 -8.92 -7.57 -7.92
CA PHE A 104 -8.53 -6.99 -9.21
C PHE A 104 -7.04 -7.27 -9.46
N LEU A 105 -6.75 -8.13 -10.45
CA LEU A 105 -5.40 -8.54 -10.78
C LEU A 105 -4.69 -7.52 -11.69
N ALA A 106 -3.35 -7.58 -11.71
CA ALA A 106 -2.53 -6.71 -12.55
C ALA A 106 -2.85 -6.89 -14.04
N GLU A 107 -3.07 -8.12 -14.50
CA GLU A 107 -3.43 -8.42 -15.92
C GLU A 107 -4.75 -7.79 -16.38
N TYR A 108 -5.66 -7.51 -15.45
CA TYR A 108 -6.94 -6.85 -15.76
C TYR A 108 -6.79 -5.33 -15.92
N SER A 109 -5.78 -4.76 -15.28
CA SER A 109 -5.56 -3.32 -15.26
C SER A 109 -5.01 -2.78 -16.57
N ILE A 110 -5.27 -1.49 -16.82
CA ILE A 110 -4.62 -0.76 -17.92
C ILE A 110 -3.10 -0.79 -17.78
N LEU A 111 -2.59 -0.79 -16.55
CA LEU A 111 -1.16 -0.80 -16.26
C LEU A 111 -0.50 -2.11 -16.67
N GLY A 112 -1.14 -3.25 -16.35
CA GLY A 112 -0.65 -4.57 -16.77
C GLY A 112 -0.71 -4.74 -18.28
N LYS A 113 -1.83 -4.35 -18.91
CA LYS A 113 -2.01 -4.42 -20.38
C LYS A 113 -0.99 -3.58 -21.17
N GLN A 114 -0.51 -2.49 -20.58
CA GLN A 114 0.47 -1.58 -21.20
C GLN A 114 1.91 -1.76 -20.68
N ASN A 115 2.19 -2.78 -19.87
CA ASN A 115 3.50 -3.02 -19.24
C ASN A 115 4.02 -1.80 -18.44
N ARG A 116 3.13 -1.10 -17.70
CA ARG A 116 3.44 0.12 -16.95
C ARG A 116 3.45 -0.06 -15.43
N LEU A 117 3.31 -1.28 -14.93
CA LEU A 117 3.26 -1.58 -13.49
C LEU A 117 4.45 -1.01 -12.71
N MET A 118 5.63 -1.06 -13.32
CA MET A 118 6.89 -0.61 -12.72
C MET A 118 7.17 0.90 -12.93
N ILE A 119 6.25 1.65 -13.51
CA ILE A 119 6.44 3.08 -13.81
C ILE A 119 5.51 3.89 -12.89
N PRO A 120 6.03 4.70 -11.95
CA PRO A 120 5.20 5.56 -11.11
C PRO A 120 4.79 6.83 -11.89
N THR A 121 3.83 6.70 -12.79
CA THR A 121 3.44 7.74 -13.76
C THR A 121 3.03 9.06 -13.06
N VAL A 122 2.37 9.00 -11.91
CA VAL A 122 1.96 10.19 -11.15
C VAL A 122 3.20 10.93 -10.61
N ASP A 123 4.22 10.20 -10.16
CA ASP A 123 5.48 10.83 -9.72
C ASP A 123 6.27 11.39 -10.91
N GLU A 124 6.15 10.79 -12.11
CA GLU A 124 6.72 11.37 -13.32
C GLU A 124 6.03 12.70 -13.69
N TYR A 125 4.69 12.79 -13.56
CA TYR A 125 3.96 14.05 -13.70
C TYR A 125 4.42 15.10 -12.68
N ALA A 126 4.60 14.69 -11.43
CA ALA A 126 5.10 15.57 -10.38
C ALA A 126 6.47 16.16 -10.74
N ARG A 127 7.42 15.31 -11.11
CA ARG A 127 8.78 15.74 -11.52
C ARG A 127 8.77 16.64 -12.75
N MET A 128 7.91 16.36 -13.71
CA MET A 128 7.74 17.22 -14.90
C MET A 128 7.19 18.59 -14.49
N LEU A 129 6.13 18.64 -13.70
CA LEU A 129 5.49 19.88 -13.25
C LEU A 129 6.48 20.75 -12.45
N MET A 130 7.25 20.14 -11.54
CA MET A 130 8.30 20.85 -10.79
C MET A 130 9.36 21.47 -11.71
N LYS A 131 9.79 20.74 -12.76
CA LYS A 131 10.77 21.28 -13.74
C LYS A 131 10.20 22.47 -14.51
N LEU A 132 8.92 22.40 -14.93
CA LEU A 132 8.28 23.51 -15.65
C LEU A 132 8.10 24.77 -14.79
N LEU A 133 8.07 24.58 -13.46
CA LEU A 133 8.01 25.66 -12.47
C LEU A 133 9.37 26.10 -11.94
N ASP A 134 10.48 25.56 -12.46
CA ASP A 134 11.86 25.79 -11.98
C ASP A 134 12.05 25.46 -10.47
N LEU A 135 11.31 24.47 -9.97
CA LEU A 135 11.41 24.02 -8.61
C LEU A 135 12.49 22.94 -8.45
N PRO A 136 13.18 22.89 -7.30
CA PRO A 136 14.11 21.80 -7.00
C PRO A 136 13.35 20.48 -6.94
N LEU A 137 13.89 19.45 -7.57
CA LEU A 137 13.36 18.08 -7.45
C LEU A 137 13.57 17.54 -6.02
N PRO A 138 12.74 16.62 -5.55
CA PRO A 138 12.91 16.03 -4.24
C PRO A 138 14.27 15.34 -4.16
N THR A 139 14.96 15.51 -3.02
CA THR A 139 16.20 14.79 -2.74
C THR A 139 15.91 13.30 -2.65
N PRO A 140 16.62 12.44 -3.40
CA PRO A 140 16.42 11.01 -3.33
C PRO A 140 16.57 10.48 -1.90
N SER A 141 15.55 9.80 -1.40
CA SER A 141 15.48 9.23 -0.05
C SER A 141 14.27 8.29 0.06
N PHE A 142 14.18 7.54 1.15
CA PHE A 142 12.91 6.93 1.57
C PHE A 142 12.25 7.87 2.59
N SER A 143 11.05 8.38 2.29
CA SER A 143 10.31 9.22 3.24
C SER A 143 9.92 8.42 4.47
N HIS A 144 9.49 7.17 4.26
CA HIS A 144 9.19 6.21 5.31
C HIS A 144 9.55 4.79 4.85
N VAL A 145 9.91 3.95 5.80
CA VAL A 145 10.04 2.50 5.62
C VAL A 145 9.08 1.82 6.60
N TYR A 146 8.09 1.12 6.07
CA TYR A 146 7.13 0.32 6.83
C TYR A 146 7.47 -1.17 6.65
N LEU A 147 7.80 -1.84 7.75
CA LEU A 147 7.98 -3.28 7.82
C LEU A 147 6.71 -3.84 8.44
N THR A 148 5.93 -4.56 7.63
CA THR A 148 4.57 -4.94 8.04
C THR A 148 4.38 -6.44 7.97
N HIS A 149 3.61 -6.98 8.91
CA HIS A 149 3.40 -8.42 9.07
C HIS A 149 1.91 -8.71 9.27
N ASP A 150 1.34 -9.53 8.37
CA ASP A 150 -0.02 -10.03 8.54
C ASP A 150 0.05 -11.28 9.42
N VAL A 151 -0.65 -11.23 10.56
CA VAL A 151 -0.69 -12.31 11.53
C VAL A 151 -1.91 -13.19 11.24
N ASP A 152 -1.80 -13.98 10.17
CA ASP A 152 -2.87 -14.91 9.78
C ASP A 152 -3.06 -16.06 10.75
N SER A 153 -1.97 -16.47 11.41
CA SER A 153 -1.95 -17.48 12.45
C SER A 153 -0.75 -17.25 13.37
N ILE A 154 -0.94 -17.46 14.66
CA ILE A 154 0.13 -17.33 15.65
C ILE A 154 0.94 -18.63 15.82
N ALA A 155 0.36 -19.78 15.41
CA ALA A 155 1.00 -21.08 15.56
C ALA A 155 0.40 -22.12 14.60
N HIS A 156 1.22 -23.07 14.17
CA HIS A 156 0.83 -24.14 13.26
C HIS A 156 0.08 -25.30 13.98
N TYR A 157 0.46 -25.61 15.23
CA TYR A 157 -0.06 -26.76 15.96
C TYR A 157 -1.04 -26.39 17.10
N ARG A 158 -1.61 -25.19 17.09
CA ARG A 158 -2.62 -24.75 18.08
C ARG A 158 -4.06 -24.93 17.64
N HIS A 159 -4.28 -25.57 16.49
CA HIS A 159 -5.61 -25.88 15.97
C HIS A 159 -5.69 -27.35 15.52
N VAL A 160 -6.90 -27.94 15.55
CA VAL A 160 -7.11 -29.36 15.33
C VAL A 160 -6.49 -29.89 14.04
N ARG A 161 -6.67 -29.17 12.91
CA ARG A 161 -6.09 -29.57 11.61
C ARG A 161 -4.56 -29.61 11.64
N GLY A 162 -3.94 -28.65 12.31
CA GLY A 162 -2.48 -28.59 12.46
C GLY A 162 -1.96 -29.76 13.25
N VAL A 163 -2.56 -30.04 14.43
CA VAL A 163 -2.22 -31.18 15.28
C VAL A 163 -2.38 -32.51 14.54
N VAL A 164 -3.56 -32.78 13.98
CA VAL A 164 -3.83 -34.02 13.25
C VAL A 164 -2.89 -34.17 12.05
N GLY A 165 -2.73 -33.11 11.26
CA GLY A 165 -1.82 -33.12 10.11
C GLY A 165 -0.34 -33.33 10.52
N GLY A 166 0.08 -32.75 11.63
CA GLY A 166 1.43 -32.98 12.20
C GLY A 166 1.66 -34.43 12.60
N ILE A 167 0.69 -35.03 13.31
CA ILE A 167 0.77 -36.43 13.71
C ILE A 167 0.80 -37.36 12.48
N LEU A 168 -0.09 -37.14 11.51
CA LEU A 168 -0.15 -37.95 10.27
C LEU A 168 1.15 -37.86 9.44
N ARG A 169 1.89 -36.76 9.52
CA ARG A 169 3.19 -36.58 8.88
C ARG A 169 4.36 -37.10 9.74
N GLY A 170 4.10 -37.79 10.87
CA GLY A 170 5.14 -38.30 11.78
C GLY A 170 5.85 -37.22 12.60
N GLN A 171 5.32 -36.01 12.68
CA GLN A 171 5.91 -34.84 13.37
C GLN A 171 5.42 -34.70 14.82
N TRP A 172 5.04 -35.84 15.46
CA TRP A 172 4.42 -35.85 16.80
C TRP A 172 5.28 -35.20 17.89
N LEU A 173 6.62 -35.31 17.80
CA LEU A 173 7.53 -34.62 18.73
C LEU A 173 7.44 -33.09 18.59
N LYS A 174 7.38 -32.56 17.36
CA LYS A 174 7.21 -31.13 17.13
C LYS A 174 5.86 -30.64 17.63
N VAL A 175 4.80 -31.42 17.39
CA VAL A 175 3.45 -31.15 17.94
C VAL A 175 3.48 -31.06 19.44
N LEU A 176 4.07 -32.04 20.14
CA LEU A 176 4.15 -32.04 21.59
C LEU A 176 5.00 -30.87 22.12
N ALA A 177 6.11 -30.56 21.50
CA ALA A 177 6.94 -29.41 21.86
C ALA A 177 6.17 -28.10 21.73
N SER A 178 5.48 -27.88 20.62
CA SER A 178 4.63 -26.72 20.41
C SER A 178 3.48 -26.62 21.44
N LEU A 179 2.81 -27.76 21.76
CA LEU A 179 1.72 -27.76 22.73
C LEU A 179 2.20 -27.44 24.16
N ARG A 180 3.46 -27.72 24.48
CA ARG A 180 4.07 -27.34 25.77
C ARG A 180 4.45 -25.87 25.82
N ASP A 181 5.05 -25.38 24.77
CA ASP A 181 5.52 -24.01 24.67
C ASP A 181 5.39 -23.53 23.22
N ILE A 182 4.64 -22.43 23.01
CA ILE A 182 4.38 -21.86 21.70
C ILE A 182 5.65 -21.46 20.96
N HIS A 183 6.73 -21.10 21.68
CA HIS A 183 8.01 -20.73 21.06
C HIS A 183 8.65 -21.88 20.26
N ASN A 184 8.23 -23.12 20.49
CA ASN A 184 8.66 -24.28 19.72
C ASN A 184 7.77 -24.55 18.48
N ASP A 185 6.77 -23.72 18.23
CA ASP A 185 5.92 -23.86 17.06
C ASP A 185 6.64 -23.32 15.80
N PRO A 186 6.65 -24.06 14.69
CA PRO A 186 7.35 -23.61 13.47
C PRO A 186 6.79 -22.31 12.85
N ALA A 187 5.55 -21.94 13.16
CA ALA A 187 4.97 -20.67 12.70
C ALA A 187 5.18 -19.52 13.70
N PHE A 188 5.75 -19.80 14.89
CA PHE A 188 6.05 -18.79 15.89
C PHE A 188 7.39 -18.10 15.59
N THR A 189 7.43 -17.28 14.56
CA THR A 189 8.65 -16.64 14.04
C THR A 189 8.80 -15.17 14.44
N PHE A 190 7.96 -14.68 15.35
CA PHE A 190 7.91 -13.27 15.77
C PHE A 190 9.25 -12.73 16.26
N SER A 191 9.93 -13.46 17.15
CA SER A 191 11.23 -13.05 17.68
C SER A 191 12.28 -12.89 16.57
N TRP A 192 12.24 -13.75 15.55
CA TRP A 192 13.14 -13.66 14.42
C TRP A 192 12.81 -12.44 13.56
N LEU A 193 11.53 -12.22 13.19
CA LEU A 193 11.08 -11.05 12.44
C LEU A 193 11.52 -9.76 13.14
N ILE A 194 11.16 -9.60 14.41
CA ILE A 194 11.53 -8.44 15.22
C ILE A 194 13.06 -8.22 15.22
N SER A 195 13.85 -9.30 15.28
CA SER A 195 15.31 -9.20 15.23
C SER A 195 15.85 -8.72 13.87
N GLN A 196 15.16 -9.04 12.77
CA GLN A 196 15.53 -8.55 11.45
C GLN A 196 15.10 -7.08 11.29
N ASP A 197 13.87 -6.75 11.64
CA ASP A 197 13.29 -5.41 11.51
C ASP A 197 14.14 -4.35 12.23
N LYS A 198 14.62 -4.66 13.41
CA LYS A 198 15.52 -3.80 14.20
C LYS A 198 16.84 -3.44 13.49
N LYS A 199 17.19 -4.11 12.39
CA LYS A 199 18.38 -3.80 11.60
C LYS A 199 18.19 -2.61 10.66
N VAL A 200 16.95 -2.17 10.45
CA VAL A 200 16.61 -0.99 9.65
C VAL A 200 16.29 0.16 10.60
N ALA A 201 17.21 1.09 10.71
CA ALA A 201 17.01 2.26 11.55
C ALA A 201 15.80 3.09 11.06
N ASN A 202 15.02 3.60 12.01
CA ASN A 202 13.81 4.42 11.73
C ASN A 202 12.68 3.73 10.95
N ALA A 203 12.73 2.41 10.75
CA ALA A 203 11.60 1.67 10.20
C ALA A 203 10.41 1.70 11.17
N LYS A 204 9.22 1.85 10.61
CA LYS A 204 7.95 1.71 11.34
C LYS A 204 7.44 0.28 11.16
N CYS A 205 7.44 -0.49 12.24
CA CYS A 205 6.99 -1.88 12.23
C CYS A 205 5.52 -1.96 12.64
N ILE A 206 4.70 -2.70 11.85
CA ILE A 206 3.27 -2.87 12.11
C ILE A 206 2.90 -4.34 11.94
N TYR A 207 2.24 -4.90 12.95
CA TYR A 207 1.65 -6.23 12.91
C TYR A 207 0.13 -6.10 12.75
N PHE A 208 -0.41 -6.60 11.64
CA PHE A 208 -1.84 -6.58 11.37
C PHE A 208 -2.49 -7.83 11.95
N ILE A 209 -3.30 -7.63 12.98
CA ILE A 209 -3.92 -8.68 13.79
C ILE A 209 -5.29 -9.02 13.21
N LYS A 210 -5.50 -10.32 12.96
CA LYS A 210 -6.73 -10.84 12.39
C LYS A 210 -7.70 -11.22 13.48
N ASP A 211 -8.92 -10.64 13.44
CA ASP A 211 -10.06 -11.11 14.19
C ASP A 211 -11.09 -11.70 13.23
N THR A 212 -11.35 -12.97 13.35
CA THR A 212 -12.22 -13.66 12.41
C THR A 212 -13.02 -14.77 13.07
N LEU A 213 -14.13 -15.15 12.44
CA LEU A 213 -14.91 -16.32 12.84
C LEU A 213 -14.21 -17.66 12.51
N GLY A 214 -12.98 -17.64 12.01
CA GLY A 214 -12.17 -18.82 11.72
C GLY A 214 -12.76 -19.75 10.65
N LYS A 215 -13.55 -19.22 9.71
CA LYS A 215 -14.20 -20.00 8.64
C LYS A 215 -13.53 -19.79 7.30
N GLY A 216 -13.49 -20.82 6.47
CA GLY A 216 -13.03 -20.73 5.09
C GLY A 216 -11.62 -20.18 4.97
N TYR A 217 -11.46 -19.06 4.27
CA TYR A 217 -10.17 -18.42 4.04
C TYR A 217 -9.62 -17.67 5.26
N ASP A 218 -10.43 -17.42 6.27
CA ASP A 218 -9.97 -16.81 7.54
C ASP A 218 -9.50 -17.85 8.57
N TYR A 219 -9.56 -19.16 8.25
CA TYR A 219 -9.01 -20.20 9.09
C TYR A 219 -7.46 -20.25 9.02
N PRO A 220 -6.73 -20.52 10.12
CA PRO A 220 -7.23 -20.75 11.48
C PRO A 220 -7.56 -19.46 12.23
N GLN A 221 -8.48 -19.56 13.17
CA GLN A 221 -8.72 -18.54 14.18
C GLN A 221 -7.72 -18.72 15.33
N TYR A 222 -7.33 -17.64 15.99
CA TYR A 222 -6.66 -17.64 17.28
C TYR A 222 -7.45 -16.76 18.25
N ASP A 223 -7.34 -17.11 19.54
CA ASP A 223 -8.05 -16.40 20.60
C ASP A 223 -7.26 -15.16 21.03
N LEU A 224 -7.81 -13.97 20.76
CA LEU A 224 -7.19 -12.69 21.13
C LEU A 224 -7.11 -12.46 22.66
N TYR A 225 -7.90 -13.20 23.44
CA TYR A 225 -7.87 -13.15 24.91
C TYR A 225 -7.10 -14.34 25.50
N GLY A 226 -6.54 -15.18 24.65
CA GLY A 226 -5.82 -16.39 25.05
C GLY A 226 -4.36 -16.09 25.41
N LYS A 227 -3.80 -16.93 26.30
CA LYS A 227 -2.39 -16.82 26.73
C LYS A 227 -1.38 -16.84 25.60
N ASP A 228 -1.66 -17.57 24.52
CA ASP A 228 -0.76 -17.65 23.37
C ASP A 228 -0.71 -16.30 22.63
N PHE A 229 -1.84 -15.58 22.53
CA PHE A 229 -1.85 -14.25 21.93
C PHE A 229 -1.22 -13.21 22.87
N GLU A 230 -1.45 -13.31 24.17
CA GLU A 230 -0.79 -12.45 25.17
C GLU A 230 0.75 -12.45 25.02
N ILE A 231 1.34 -13.62 24.74
CA ILE A 231 2.79 -13.74 24.46
C ILE A 231 3.17 -12.97 23.18
N VAL A 232 2.38 -13.10 22.11
CA VAL A 232 2.61 -12.37 20.83
C VAL A 232 2.48 -10.87 21.05
N GLU A 233 1.43 -10.44 21.73
CA GLU A 233 1.17 -9.03 22.06
C GLU A 233 2.36 -8.43 22.83
N GLN A 234 2.80 -9.08 23.91
CA GLN A 234 3.96 -8.63 24.68
C GLN A 234 5.25 -8.53 23.86
N LEU A 235 5.49 -9.46 22.93
CA LEU A 235 6.64 -9.41 22.02
C LEU A 235 6.58 -8.20 21.09
N ILE A 236 5.41 -7.92 20.51
CA ILE A 236 5.18 -6.77 19.63
C ILE A 236 5.38 -5.46 20.41
N GLU A 237 4.74 -5.32 21.57
CA GLU A 237 4.87 -4.16 22.44
C GLU A 237 6.32 -3.88 22.86
N ASN A 238 7.00 -4.90 23.37
CA ASN A 238 8.40 -4.78 23.81
C ASN A 238 9.36 -4.46 22.64
N SER A 239 8.94 -4.72 21.41
CA SER A 239 9.72 -4.35 20.22
C SER A 239 9.58 -2.87 19.86
N GLY A 240 8.53 -2.19 20.32
CA GLY A 240 8.11 -0.85 19.92
C GLY A 240 7.29 -0.81 18.62
N ALA A 241 6.96 -1.98 18.05
CA ALA A 241 6.09 -2.07 16.88
C ALA A 241 4.63 -1.71 17.24
N LYS A 242 3.85 -1.36 16.23
CA LYS A 242 2.42 -1.08 16.36
C LYS A 242 1.60 -2.29 15.94
N MET A 243 0.37 -2.35 16.44
CA MET A 243 -0.62 -3.29 15.95
C MET A 243 -1.65 -2.55 15.09
N GLY A 244 -2.15 -3.22 14.06
CA GLY A 244 -3.19 -2.73 13.16
C GLY A 244 -4.27 -3.79 12.95
N ILE A 245 -5.34 -3.42 12.26
CA ILE A 245 -6.48 -4.28 11.95
C ILE A 245 -6.20 -5.05 10.66
N HIS A 246 -6.27 -6.39 10.72
CA HIS A 246 -6.34 -7.26 9.55
C HIS A 246 -7.77 -7.72 9.31
N SER A 247 -8.54 -6.96 8.51
CA SER A 247 -9.95 -7.27 8.33
C SER A 247 -10.18 -8.59 7.63
N SER A 248 -11.26 -9.29 8.03
CA SER A 248 -11.67 -10.60 7.50
C SER A 248 -11.82 -10.62 5.98
N TYR A 249 -11.48 -11.77 5.36
CA TYR A 249 -11.72 -12.03 3.94
C TYR A 249 -13.19 -11.81 3.52
N TYR A 250 -14.12 -12.21 4.37
CA TYR A 250 -15.56 -12.08 4.07
C TYR A 250 -16.10 -10.68 4.34
N GLY A 251 -15.28 -9.79 4.90
CA GLY A 251 -15.55 -8.36 4.99
C GLY A 251 -16.84 -8.02 5.74
N SER A 252 -17.21 -8.78 6.78
CA SER A 252 -18.39 -8.41 7.55
C SER A 252 -18.12 -7.11 8.30
N LEU A 253 -19.00 -6.14 8.13
CA LEU A 253 -18.93 -4.85 8.81
C LEU A 253 -18.93 -5.04 10.34
N SER A 254 -19.68 -6.02 10.85
CA SER A 254 -19.78 -6.35 12.27
C SER A 254 -18.42 -6.81 12.83
N THR A 255 -17.71 -7.70 12.14
CA THR A 255 -16.41 -8.23 12.62
C THR A 255 -15.36 -7.12 12.67
N THR A 256 -15.36 -6.23 11.66
CA THR A 256 -14.43 -5.09 11.67
C THR A 256 -14.76 -4.10 12.78
N VAL A 257 -16.05 -3.89 13.10
CA VAL A 257 -16.48 -3.00 14.20
C VAL A 257 -16.15 -3.62 15.56
N GLU A 258 -16.34 -4.92 15.74
CA GLU A 258 -15.97 -5.64 16.98
C GLU A 258 -14.47 -5.61 17.22
N LEU A 259 -13.66 -5.89 16.18
CA LEU A 259 -12.21 -5.78 16.25
C LEU A 259 -11.78 -4.31 16.50
N TYR A 260 -12.44 -3.36 15.84
CA TYR A 260 -12.19 -1.95 16.08
C TYR A 260 -12.44 -1.58 17.55
N GLY A 261 -13.58 -2.00 18.14
CA GLY A 261 -13.85 -1.80 19.56
C GLY A 261 -12.79 -2.44 20.45
N HIS A 262 -12.43 -3.69 20.19
CA HIS A 262 -11.40 -4.39 20.95
C HIS A 262 -10.02 -3.71 20.86
N ILE A 263 -9.63 -3.30 19.66
CA ILE A 263 -8.36 -2.60 19.41
C ILE A 263 -8.36 -1.21 20.07
N VAL A 264 -9.47 -0.48 19.98
CA VAL A 264 -9.61 0.86 20.56
C VAL A 264 -9.59 0.82 22.09
N ASP A 265 -10.10 -0.24 22.70
CA ASP A 265 -10.12 -0.40 24.16
C ASP A 265 -8.76 -0.89 24.73
N GLN A 266 -7.82 -1.34 23.90
CA GLN A 266 -6.49 -1.75 24.33
C GLN A 266 -5.55 -0.54 24.47
N PRO A 267 -4.85 -0.36 25.61
CA PRO A 267 -3.92 0.76 25.82
C PRO A 267 -2.79 0.86 24.79
N THR A 268 -2.41 -0.26 24.18
CA THR A 268 -1.37 -0.38 23.17
C THR A 268 -1.80 0.07 21.78
N PHE A 269 -3.10 0.03 21.48
CA PHE A 269 -3.64 0.51 20.23
C PHE A 269 -3.97 2.01 20.27
N LEU A 270 -4.10 2.60 21.47
CA LEU A 270 -4.40 4.01 21.64
C LEU A 270 -3.50 4.69 22.69
N PRO A 271 -2.66 5.60 22.31
CA PRO A 271 -2.97 7.02 22.60
C PRO A 271 -2.99 7.87 21.33
N GLN A 272 -3.04 7.26 20.16
CA GLN A 272 -2.96 8.01 18.89
C GLN A 272 -4.21 7.78 18.06
N LYS A 273 -4.71 8.86 17.46
CA LYS A 273 -5.79 8.89 16.46
C LYS A 273 -5.46 8.15 15.14
N GLN A 274 -4.43 7.30 15.11
CA GLN A 274 -4.01 6.55 13.93
C GLN A 274 -4.43 5.09 14.06
N ILE A 275 -5.30 4.66 13.15
CA ILE A 275 -5.78 3.28 13.05
C ILE A 275 -5.29 2.72 11.74
N TYR A 276 -4.34 1.79 11.84
CA TYR A 276 -3.76 1.08 10.71
C TYR A 276 -4.64 -0.08 10.29
N HIS A 277 -4.83 -0.23 8.99
CA HIS A 277 -5.66 -1.29 8.42
C HIS A 277 -4.96 -1.97 7.25
N ARG A 278 -5.25 -3.27 7.10
CA ARG A 278 -4.98 -4.06 5.89
C ARG A 278 -6.05 -5.12 5.70
N SER A 279 -6.57 -5.25 4.50
CA SER A 279 -7.57 -6.26 4.16
C SER A 279 -6.92 -7.60 3.85
N HIS A 280 -7.48 -8.67 4.44
CA HIS A 280 -7.05 -10.05 4.17
C HIS A 280 -7.16 -10.37 2.68
N TYR A 281 -6.18 -11.10 2.12
CA TYR A 281 -6.02 -11.36 0.68
C TYR A 281 -5.85 -10.11 -0.20
N LEU A 282 -5.58 -8.93 0.37
CA LEU A 282 -5.60 -7.64 -0.33
C LEU A 282 -6.94 -7.37 -1.05
N ASN A 283 -8.03 -7.95 -0.53
CA ASN A 283 -9.36 -7.78 -1.11
C ASN A 283 -9.92 -6.41 -0.77
N CYS A 284 -10.26 -5.63 -1.80
CA CYS A 284 -10.65 -4.25 -1.62
C CYS A 284 -11.54 -3.77 -2.78
N SER A 285 -12.75 -3.35 -2.45
CA SER A 285 -13.66 -2.65 -3.35
C SER A 285 -13.78 -1.17 -2.97
N ILE A 286 -14.35 -0.35 -3.86
CA ILE A 286 -14.65 1.06 -3.58
C ILE A 286 -15.58 1.19 -2.36
N ASP A 287 -16.61 0.32 -2.27
CA ASP A 287 -17.56 0.33 -1.17
C ASP A 287 -16.90 -0.05 0.17
N GLN A 288 -15.93 -0.99 0.15
CA GLN A 288 -15.16 -1.32 1.35
C GLN A 288 -14.29 -0.15 1.80
N MET A 289 -13.63 0.53 0.85
CA MET A 289 -12.82 1.71 1.17
C MET A 289 -13.66 2.83 1.78
N GLN A 290 -14.90 3.05 1.27
CA GLN A 290 -15.81 4.02 1.89
C GLN A 290 -16.15 3.62 3.33
N ARG A 291 -16.43 2.34 3.59
CA ARG A 291 -16.68 1.86 4.96
C ARG A 291 -15.49 2.06 5.88
N TRP A 292 -14.26 1.88 5.40
CA TRP A 292 -13.06 2.14 6.20
C TRP A 292 -12.95 3.63 6.52
N ALA A 293 -13.22 4.51 5.57
CA ALA A 293 -13.27 5.95 5.81
C ALA A 293 -14.36 6.34 6.83
N ASP A 294 -15.56 5.73 6.73
CA ASP A 294 -16.69 5.94 7.66
C ASP A 294 -16.37 5.45 9.08
N LEU A 295 -15.57 4.39 9.21
CA LEU A 295 -15.08 3.84 10.47
C LEU A 295 -13.87 4.61 11.04
N LEU A 296 -13.49 5.73 10.42
CA LEU A 296 -12.36 6.56 10.83
C LEU A 296 -11.00 5.82 10.82
N ILE A 297 -10.86 4.77 9.98
CA ILE A 297 -9.55 4.20 9.68
C ILE A 297 -8.71 5.31 9.05
N SER A 298 -7.54 5.58 9.64
CA SER A 298 -6.68 6.66 9.18
C SER A 298 -5.77 6.23 8.04
N ASP A 299 -5.23 5.01 8.11
CA ASP A 299 -4.16 4.55 7.22
C ASP A 299 -4.45 3.12 6.74
N ASP A 300 -4.53 2.93 5.43
CA ASP A 300 -4.73 1.63 4.79
C ASP A 300 -3.49 1.18 4.02
N PHE A 301 -3.07 -0.06 4.24
CA PHE A 301 -1.87 -0.67 3.66
C PHE A 301 -2.19 -1.78 2.65
N THR A 302 -3.38 -1.75 2.04
CA THR A 302 -3.86 -2.81 1.13
C THR A 302 -3.43 -2.62 -0.33
N MET A 303 -2.92 -1.44 -0.71
CA MET A 303 -2.84 -0.97 -2.10
C MET A 303 -1.70 -1.59 -2.91
N MET A 304 -1.83 -2.88 -3.27
CA MET A 304 -1.01 -3.60 -4.25
C MET A 304 -1.89 -4.52 -5.12
N PHE A 305 -1.38 -4.95 -6.28
CA PHE A 305 -1.95 -6.10 -6.99
C PHE A 305 -1.49 -7.39 -6.28
N PRO A 306 -2.40 -8.36 -6.03
CA PRO A 306 -2.01 -9.56 -5.28
C PRO A 306 -1.09 -10.50 -6.07
N ASP A 307 -1.11 -10.42 -7.39
CA ASP A 307 -0.44 -11.31 -8.34
C ASP A 307 0.87 -10.76 -8.89
N GLN A 308 1.13 -9.46 -8.73
CA GLN A 308 2.33 -8.82 -9.29
C GLN A 308 2.73 -7.57 -8.51
N VAL A 309 4.04 -7.39 -8.31
CA VAL A 309 4.59 -6.16 -7.73
C VAL A 309 4.52 -4.99 -8.72
N GLY A 310 4.48 -3.78 -8.20
CA GLY A 310 4.40 -2.56 -8.99
C GLY A 310 3.55 -1.46 -8.33
N PHE A 311 3.47 -0.32 -8.99
CA PHE A 311 2.84 0.88 -8.45
C PHE A 311 1.33 0.92 -8.80
N ARG A 312 0.49 0.26 -8.01
CA ARG A 312 -0.97 0.20 -8.25
C ARG A 312 -1.62 1.58 -8.26
N LEU A 313 -1.18 2.49 -7.40
CA LEU A 313 -1.64 3.88 -7.35
C LEU A 313 -0.84 4.80 -8.28
N GLN A 314 0.09 4.26 -9.04
CA GLN A 314 1.01 4.98 -9.94
C GLN A 314 1.83 6.09 -9.26
N THR A 315 1.95 6.02 -7.95
CA THR A 315 2.81 6.86 -7.11
C THR A 315 3.53 6.01 -6.07
N THR A 316 4.67 6.50 -5.63
CA THR A 316 5.48 5.92 -4.54
C THR A 316 5.15 6.54 -3.18
N ARG A 317 4.22 7.48 -3.13
CA ARG A 317 3.87 8.28 -1.95
C ARG A 317 2.47 7.95 -1.46
N ALA A 318 2.25 8.05 -0.15
CA ALA A 318 0.92 7.93 0.44
C ALA A 318 -0.02 9.01 -0.11
N VAL A 319 -1.28 8.66 -0.29
CA VAL A 319 -2.30 9.56 -0.84
C VAL A 319 -3.56 9.55 0.04
N ARG A 320 -4.21 10.70 0.21
CA ARG A 320 -5.57 10.74 0.72
C ARG A 320 -6.52 10.18 -0.34
N TRP A 321 -7.34 9.23 0.04
CA TRP A 321 -8.26 8.61 -0.90
C TRP A 321 -9.40 9.55 -1.30
N ILE A 322 -9.63 9.62 -2.61
CA ILE A 322 -10.79 10.30 -3.20
C ILE A 322 -11.79 9.22 -3.58
N ASN A 323 -13.01 9.28 -3.04
CA ASN A 323 -14.07 8.39 -3.52
C ASN A 323 -14.47 8.78 -4.94
N PRO A 324 -14.26 7.91 -5.95
CA PRO A 324 -14.55 8.25 -7.33
C PRO A 324 -16.03 8.26 -7.68
N GLN A 325 -16.92 7.73 -6.81
CA GLN A 325 -18.38 7.74 -7.01
C GLN A 325 -19.00 9.02 -6.46
N THR A 326 -18.58 9.44 -5.25
CA THR A 326 -19.14 10.64 -4.60
C THR A 326 -18.36 11.90 -4.89
N MET A 327 -17.14 11.78 -5.45
CA MET A 327 -16.21 12.87 -5.64
C MET A 327 -15.89 13.60 -4.32
N GLU A 328 -15.65 12.84 -3.28
CA GLU A 328 -15.31 13.32 -1.95
C GLU A 328 -13.85 12.97 -1.61
N LEU A 329 -13.09 13.95 -1.12
CA LEU A 329 -11.76 13.76 -0.58
C LEU A 329 -11.89 13.33 0.89
N THR A 330 -11.56 12.08 1.17
CA THR A 330 -11.70 11.51 2.52
C THR A 330 -10.45 11.75 3.37
N ASN A 331 -10.51 11.37 4.66
CA ASN A 331 -9.33 11.36 5.54
C ASN A 331 -8.56 10.03 5.53
N LEU A 332 -9.04 9.02 4.80
CA LEU A 332 -8.35 7.75 4.65
C LEU A 332 -7.09 7.92 3.80
N VAL A 333 -5.94 7.60 4.38
CA VAL A 333 -4.65 7.60 3.69
C VAL A 333 -4.35 6.21 3.15
N LEU A 334 -4.06 6.12 1.85
CA LEU A 334 -3.66 4.88 1.20
C LEU A 334 -2.13 4.85 1.09
N HIS A 335 -1.52 3.82 1.65
CA HIS A 335 -0.10 3.55 1.54
C HIS A 335 0.16 2.55 0.41
N PRO A 336 1.00 2.88 -0.60
CA PRO A 336 1.34 1.96 -1.67
C PRO A 336 2.11 0.75 -1.12
N LEU A 337 1.47 -0.41 -1.02
CA LEU A 337 2.16 -1.65 -0.66
C LEU A 337 3.14 -2.02 -1.77
N THR A 338 4.43 -2.08 -1.44
CA THR A 338 5.51 -2.24 -2.41
C THR A 338 5.73 -3.70 -2.79
N VAL A 339 5.84 -4.57 -1.78
CA VAL A 339 6.17 -6.00 -1.95
C VAL A 339 5.42 -6.82 -0.93
N MET A 340 4.87 -7.96 -1.37
CA MET A 340 4.35 -9.03 -0.53
C MET A 340 5.11 -10.32 -0.83
N ASP A 341 5.53 -11.02 0.21
CA ASP A 341 6.30 -12.27 0.14
C ASP A 341 5.65 -13.32 -0.77
N CYS A 342 4.35 -13.59 -0.58
CA CYS A 342 3.60 -14.54 -1.38
C CYS A 342 3.53 -14.17 -2.86
N THR A 343 3.50 -12.88 -3.21
CA THR A 343 3.48 -12.43 -4.61
C THR A 343 4.74 -12.85 -5.36
N LEU A 344 5.89 -12.78 -4.68
CA LEU A 344 7.18 -13.11 -5.31
C LEU A 344 7.32 -14.61 -5.60
N SER A 345 6.98 -15.47 -4.64
CA SER A 345 7.33 -16.89 -4.65
C SER A 345 6.23 -17.82 -5.14
N ASN A 346 4.94 -17.40 -5.07
CA ASN A 346 3.84 -18.30 -5.39
C ASN A 346 3.82 -18.66 -6.88
N PRO A 347 3.76 -19.97 -7.25
CA PRO A 347 3.69 -20.42 -8.65
C PRO A 347 2.46 -19.90 -9.42
N GLN A 348 1.41 -19.47 -8.76
CA GLN A 348 0.23 -18.85 -9.39
C GLN A 348 0.38 -17.34 -9.61
N TYR A 349 1.46 -16.73 -9.10
CA TYR A 349 1.78 -15.31 -9.24
C TYR A 349 3.10 -15.14 -9.98
N MET A 350 4.08 -14.42 -9.43
CA MET A 350 5.33 -14.15 -10.14
C MET A 350 6.27 -15.35 -10.23
N ASN A 351 6.21 -16.29 -9.28
CA ASN A 351 7.03 -17.51 -9.23
C ASN A 351 8.54 -17.26 -9.47
N LEU A 352 9.07 -16.22 -8.81
CA LEU A 352 10.47 -15.81 -8.97
C LEU A 352 11.39 -16.68 -8.13
N SER A 353 12.59 -16.95 -8.62
CA SER A 353 13.71 -17.38 -7.80
C SER A 353 14.11 -16.28 -6.79
N GLU A 354 14.92 -16.62 -5.80
CA GLU A 354 15.38 -15.66 -4.79
C GLU A 354 16.15 -14.49 -5.42
N ASP A 355 17.03 -14.77 -6.39
CA ASP A 355 17.83 -13.74 -7.06
C ASP A 355 16.95 -12.84 -7.94
N GLU A 356 16.02 -13.42 -8.71
CA GLU A 356 15.07 -12.62 -9.51
C GLU A 356 14.23 -11.73 -8.64
N ALA A 357 13.71 -12.23 -7.51
CA ALA A 357 12.94 -11.46 -6.56
C ALA A 357 13.76 -10.33 -5.92
N TYR A 358 15.01 -10.59 -5.57
CA TYR A 358 15.92 -9.58 -5.06
C TYR A 358 16.11 -8.43 -6.06
N PHE A 359 16.42 -8.73 -7.32
CA PHE A 359 16.63 -7.71 -8.34
C PHE A 359 15.35 -6.96 -8.70
N GLU A 360 14.19 -7.61 -8.69
CA GLU A 360 12.92 -6.93 -8.94
C GLU A 360 12.57 -5.96 -7.81
N CYS A 361 12.78 -6.35 -6.55
CA CYS A 361 12.61 -5.47 -5.40
C CYS A 361 13.61 -4.31 -5.41
N GLN A 362 14.88 -4.57 -5.76
CA GLN A 362 15.89 -3.51 -5.88
C GLN A 362 15.45 -2.43 -6.88
N ARG A 363 14.96 -2.83 -8.06
CA ARG A 363 14.44 -1.89 -9.09
C ARG A 363 13.28 -1.05 -8.59
N LEU A 364 12.37 -1.64 -7.78
CA LEU A 364 11.30 -0.90 -7.14
C LEU A 364 11.82 0.12 -6.13
N PHE A 365 12.73 -0.29 -5.24
CA PHE A 365 13.29 0.57 -4.20
C PHE A 365 14.07 1.74 -4.79
N GLU A 366 14.84 1.53 -5.88
CA GLU A 366 15.54 2.61 -6.60
C GLU A 366 14.56 3.68 -7.11
N LYS A 367 13.38 3.27 -7.64
CA LYS A 367 12.37 4.21 -8.11
C LYS A 367 11.69 4.95 -6.96
N ILE A 368 11.42 4.26 -5.86
CA ILE A 368 10.84 4.86 -4.66
C ILE A 368 11.82 5.89 -4.08
N HIS A 369 13.07 5.50 -3.90
CA HIS A 369 14.13 6.38 -3.39
C HIS A 369 14.28 7.64 -4.26
N LYS A 370 14.31 7.47 -5.59
CA LYS A 370 14.39 8.60 -6.55
C LYS A 370 13.28 9.63 -6.37
N ASN A 371 12.11 9.22 -5.93
CA ASN A 371 10.92 10.07 -5.80
C ASN A 371 10.61 10.46 -4.35
N ALA A 372 11.56 10.25 -3.42
CA ALA A 372 11.36 10.46 -2.00
C ALA A 372 10.05 9.81 -1.50
N GLY A 373 9.78 8.60 -1.98
CA GLY A 373 8.59 7.84 -1.67
C GLY A 373 8.74 6.98 -0.41
N GLU A 374 7.71 6.19 -0.11
CA GLU A 374 7.71 5.24 1.01
C GLU A 374 7.83 3.79 0.53
N VAL A 375 8.52 2.96 1.31
CA VAL A 375 8.57 1.52 1.11
C VAL A 375 7.66 0.86 2.12
N VAL A 376 6.75 0.01 1.64
CA VAL A 376 5.90 -0.84 2.47
C VAL A 376 6.17 -2.29 2.12
N LEU A 377 6.75 -3.05 3.04
CA LEU A 377 6.96 -4.49 2.90
C LEU A 377 5.92 -5.26 3.70
N LEU A 378 5.37 -6.30 3.10
CA LEU A 378 4.53 -7.28 3.76
C LEU A 378 5.24 -8.63 3.81
N TRP A 379 5.43 -9.14 5.02
CA TRP A 379 6.04 -10.46 5.26
C TRP A 379 5.25 -11.22 6.33
N HIS A 380 4.65 -12.37 5.95
CA HIS A 380 3.87 -13.17 6.88
C HIS A 380 4.78 -13.97 7.83
N ASN A 381 4.40 -14.06 9.09
CA ASN A 381 5.12 -14.87 10.07
C ASN A 381 5.11 -16.36 9.71
N THR A 382 4.05 -16.86 9.10
CA THR A 382 3.84 -18.27 8.80
C THR A 382 4.64 -18.79 7.60
N ILE A 383 5.17 -17.91 6.73
CA ILE A 383 5.91 -18.30 5.52
C ILE A 383 7.41 -18.48 5.80
N ILE A 384 7.89 -18.04 6.96
CA ILE A 384 9.28 -18.08 7.36
C ILE A 384 9.64 -19.47 7.87
N THR A 385 10.33 -20.24 7.05
CA THR A 385 10.88 -21.54 7.44
C THR A 385 12.39 -21.45 7.67
N ASP A 386 12.98 -22.40 8.43
CA ASP A 386 14.39 -22.32 8.87
C ASP A 386 15.42 -22.30 7.73
N ASP A 387 15.11 -22.92 6.60
CA ASP A 387 15.95 -23.05 5.40
C ASP A 387 15.26 -22.54 4.13
N GLY A 388 14.18 -21.76 4.31
CA GLY A 388 13.33 -21.35 3.21
C GLY A 388 13.77 -20.07 2.52
N TYR A 389 13.32 -19.95 1.30
CA TYR A 389 13.44 -18.79 0.41
C TYR A 389 13.18 -17.45 1.13
N HIS A 390 12.06 -17.36 1.88
CA HIS A 390 11.67 -16.10 2.54
C HIS A 390 12.58 -15.72 3.69
N ARG A 391 13.13 -16.71 4.40
CA ARG A 391 14.07 -16.47 5.48
C ARG A 391 15.42 -15.96 4.98
N SER A 392 15.82 -16.36 3.78
CA SER A 392 17.03 -15.87 3.11
C SER A 392 16.81 -14.49 2.48
N LEU A 393 15.72 -14.31 1.73
CA LEU A 393 15.45 -13.09 0.96
C LEU A 393 15.19 -11.88 1.85
N TYR A 394 14.39 -12.03 2.93
CA TYR A 394 13.96 -10.89 3.75
C TYR A 394 15.14 -10.04 4.28
N PRO A 395 16.17 -10.61 4.93
CA PRO A 395 17.32 -9.83 5.38
C PRO A 395 18.09 -9.14 4.25
N LYS A 396 18.13 -9.75 3.05
CA LYS A 396 18.78 -9.15 1.87
C LYS A 396 18.02 -7.89 1.43
N LEU A 397 16.69 -7.95 1.39
CA LEU A 397 15.85 -6.80 1.05
C LEU A 397 16.00 -5.69 2.09
N LEU A 398 16.02 -6.04 3.39
CA LEU A 398 16.23 -5.06 4.44
C LEU A 398 17.59 -4.35 4.34
N SER A 399 18.60 -5.01 3.79
CA SER A 399 19.91 -4.39 3.57
C SER A 399 19.88 -3.25 2.54
N LEU A 400 18.93 -3.29 1.58
CA LEU A 400 18.71 -2.25 0.57
C LEU A 400 18.03 -1.00 1.15
N LEU A 401 17.41 -1.12 2.33
CA LEU A 401 16.64 -0.04 2.99
C LEU A 401 17.44 0.69 4.08
N LYS A 402 18.69 0.28 4.31
CA LYS A 402 19.56 0.98 5.24
C LYS A 402 19.97 2.29 4.58
N CYS A 403 19.48 3.41 5.10
CA CYS A 403 20.01 4.72 4.75
C CYS A 403 21.49 4.80 5.24
N GLU A 404 22.38 5.20 4.34
CA GLU A 404 23.74 5.59 4.72
C GLU A 404 23.75 6.87 5.57
#